data_2a525296eecee9f6a7fc8e8e96558c15
#
_entry.id   2a525296eecee9f6a7fc8e8e96558c15
#
_cell.length_a   1.000
_cell.length_b   1.000
_cell.length_c   1.000
_cell.angle_alpha   90.00
_cell.angle_beta   90.00
_cell.angle_gamma   90.00
#
_symmetry.space_group_name_H-M   'P 1'
#
loop_
_entity.id
_entity.type
_entity.pdbx_description
1 polymer ?
#
loop_
_entity_poly.entity_id
_entity_poly.type
_entity_poly.pdbx_seq_one_letter_code
_entity_poly.pdbx_strand_id
1 'polypeptide(L)'
;MMLKRLMLSTVLMIAVPSTAVAQEMGFEEYNPVSTLVVPVNEVKQAKFPFIDVHSHQRDMSPSALHRIIKDMDALNEGLMVNLSGGSGERLRTMVESINANYPNRFAVFANVDFDNVGKADWAEKAVKRLEEDVKIGAKGLKIYKSLGLRYKDTDGKRLAIDDSRLDPIWAKCGELGIPVLIHAADPKSFWDPMNGDNERWLELKTRPRRKRSDTNPAPWQQIIDEQHRMFKKHPKTNFINAHMGWYANNLGRLGELMDEIPNMYVGIGAVIAELGRQPKNATTFFENYQDRILFGKDSWRPEEFPTYFRVLETDDEYFPYYKKYHAFWSMYGLGLSDEVLKKVYYKNALKLLPGVDSSMFPTD
;
A
#
# COMPACT_ATOMS: atom_id res chain seq x y z
N MET A 1 14.65 91.73 -40.90
CA MET A 1 15.17 90.94 -39.76
C MET A 1 13.98 90.20 -39.13
N MET A 2 13.75 88.93 -39.48
CA MET A 2 12.62 88.09 -39.03
C MET A 2 13.10 87.12 -37.95
N LEU A 3 12.58 87.33 -36.71
CA LEU A 3 12.83 86.43 -35.56
C LEU A 3 11.94 85.18 -35.69
N LYS A 4 12.54 84.01 -35.88
CA LYS A 4 11.84 82.72 -35.80
C LYS A 4 11.72 82.32 -34.31
N ARG A 5 10.50 82.23 -33.81
CA ARG A 5 10.21 81.67 -32.50
C ARG A 5 10.23 80.10 -32.59
N LEU A 6 11.11 79.51 -31.82
CA LEU A 6 11.16 78.02 -31.64
C LEU A 6 10.16 77.63 -30.57
N MET A 7 9.10 76.93 -30.90
CA MET A 7 8.21 76.30 -29.91
C MET A 7 8.82 74.95 -29.46
N LEU A 8 9.14 74.91 -28.19
CA LEU A 8 9.60 73.64 -27.53
C LEU A 8 8.34 72.91 -27.00
N SER A 9 7.96 71.82 -27.65
CA SER A 9 6.84 70.97 -27.19
C SER A 9 7.38 70.02 -26.15
N THR A 10 7.01 70.17 -24.89
CA THR A 10 7.32 69.27 -23.78
C THR A 10 6.31 68.10 -23.82
N VAL A 11 6.76 66.93 -24.21
CA VAL A 11 5.96 65.67 -24.13
C VAL A 11 6.02 65.19 -22.68
N LEU A 12 4.91 65.31 -21.97
CA LEU A 12 4.74 64.75 -20.65
C LEU A 12 4.48 63.24 -20.77
N MET A 13 5.50 62.40 -20.50
CA MET A 13 5.31 60.98 -20.36
C MET A 13 4.59 60.67 -19.04
N ILE A 14 3.31 60.34 -19.11
CA ILE A 14 2.57 59.78 -17.99
C ILE A 14 3.00 58.32 -17.84
N ALA A 15 3.81 58.02 -16.83
CA ALA A 15 4.11 56.63 -16.42
C ALA A 15 2.83 56.07 -15.78
N VAL A 16 2.13 55.19 -16.51
CA VAL A 16 1.05 54.39 -15.97
C VAL A 16 1.70 53.30 -15.07
N PRO A 17 1.41 53.29 -13.77
CA PRO A 17 1.91 52.17 -12.92
C PRO A 17 1.28 50.87 -13.43
N SER A 18 2.11 49.98 -13.95
CA SER A 18 1.70 48.63 -14.23
C SER A 18 1.43 47.92 -12.89
N THR A 19 0.19 47.90 -12.46
CA THR A 19 -0.24 47.03 -11.38
C THR A 19 -0.15 45.60 -11.90
N ALA A 20 0.87 44.89 -11.49
CA ALA A 20 0.92 43.44 -11.69
C ALA A 20 -0.28 42.82 -10.95
N VAL A 21 -1.33 42.51 -11.69
CA VAL A 21 -2.43 41.72 -11.14
C VAL A 21 -1.86 40.33 -10.90
N ALA A 22 -1.77 39.92 -9.63
CA ALA A 22 -1.39 38.55 -9.31
C ALA A 22 -2.40 37.62 -9.97
N GLN A 23 -1.90 36.69 -10.77
CA GLN A 23 -2.73 35.67 -11.40
C GLN A 23 -3.36 34.82 -10.28
N GLU A 24 -4.69 34.78 -10.21
CA GLU A 24 -5.37 33.88 -9.28
C GLU A 24 -5.10 32.42 -9.68
N MET A 25 -4.60 31.63 -8.73
CA MET A 25 -4.30 30.20 -8.91
C MET A 25 -5.02 29.42 -7.80
N GLY A 26 -5.74 28.36 -8.19
CA GLY A 26 -6.34 27.43 -7.24
C GLY A 26 -5.26 26.65 -6.46
N PHE A 27 -5.54 26.32 -5.20
CA PHE A 27 -4.62 25.54 -4.37
C PHE A 27 -4.31 24.17 -5.01
N GLU A 28 -5.28 23.57 -5.67
CA GLU A 28 -5.13 22.28 -6.37
C GLU A 28 -4.22 22.35 -7.59
N GLU A 29 -4.02 23.55 -8.15
CA GLU A 29 -3.16 23.80 -9.33
C GLU A 29 -1.75 24.20 -8.91
N TYR A 30 -1.57 24.65 -7.67
CA TYR A 30 -0.28 25.07 -7.15
C TYR A 30 0.68 23.88 -7.01
N ASN A 31 1.63 23.76 -7.93
CA ASN A 31 2.60 22.67 -7.95
C ASN A 31 3.95 23.24 -8.44
N PRO A 32 4.66 23.98 -7.60
CA PRO A 32 5.92 24.60 -7.98
C PRO A 32 6.98 23.54 -8.30
N VAL A 33 7.73 23.78 -9.37
CA VAL A 33 8.91 22.98 -9.69
C VAL A 33 10.04 23.40 -8.75
N SER A 34 10.72 22.39 -8.16
CA SER A 34 11.90 22.64 -7.33
C SER A 34 13.00 23.29 -8.15
N THR A 35 13.64 24.31 -7.58
CA THR A 35 14.85 24.93 -8.16
C THR A 35 16.15 24.32 -7.64
N LEU A 36 16.06 23.30 -6.79
CA LEU A 36 17.22 22.58 -6.26
C LEU A 36 17.90 21.79 -7.38
N VAL A 37 19.23 21.88 -7.43
CA VAL A 37 20.07 21.06 -8.31
C VAL A 37 20.73 20.00 -7.44
N VAL A 38 20.18 18.81 -7.46
CA VAL A 38 20.64 17.65 -6.68
C VAL A 38 20.93 16.47 -7.59
N PRO A 39 21.78 15.51 -7.18
CA PRO A 39 21.97 14.27 -7.94
C PRO A 39 20.64 13.55 -8.14
N VAL A 40 20.50 12.87 -9.28
CA VAL A 40 19.29 12.10 -9.62
C VAL A 40 19.72 10.72 -10.12
N ASN A 41 19.25 9.69 -9.43
CA ASN A 41 19.42 8.31 -9.86
C ASN A 41 18.14 7.84 -10.57
N GLU A 42 18.24 7.56 -11.88
CA GLU A 42 17.13 6.97 -12.61
C GLU A 42 17.07 5.47 -12.34
N VAL A 43 16.15 5.06 -11.47
CA VAL A 43 15.86 3.65 -11.19
C VAL A 43 14.63 3.24 -11.98
N LYS A 44 14.79 2.31 -12.94
CA LYS A 44 13.69 1.83 -13.81
C LYS A 44 13.15 0.48 -13.38
N GLN A 45 13.97 -0.34 -12.76
CA GLN A 45 13.64 -1.68 -12.25
C GLN A 45 14.33 -1.88 -10.90
N ALA A 46 13.84 -2.83 -10.11
CA ALA A 46 14.44 -3.18 -8.83
C ALA A 46 15.86 -3.76 -9.00
N LYS A 47 16.76 -3.40 -8.09
CA LYS A 47 18.14 -3.89 -8.05
C LYS A 47 18.23 -5.42 -7.90
N PHE A 48 17.31 -6.01 -7.17
CA PHE A 48 17.16 -7.46 -6.99
C PHE A 48 15.79 -7.91 -7.44
N PRO A 49 15.61 -9.19 -7.84
CA PRO A 49 14.27 -9.74 -8.05
C PRO A 49 13.41 -9.53 -6.81
N PHE A 50 12.14 -9.20 -7.00
CA PHE A 50 11.25 -8.96 -5.87
C PHE A 50 9.93 -9.72 -5.97
N ILE A 51 9.27 -9.85 -4.82
CA ILE A 51 7.92 -10.38 -4.67
C ILE A 51 7.01 -9.23 -4.26
N ASP A 52 6.03 -8.87 -5.10
CA ASP A 52 4.95 -7.96 -4.69
C ASP A 52 3.91 -8.76 -3.91
N VAL A 53 3.89 -8.62 -2.57
CA VAL A 53 2.92 -9.33 -1.73
C VAL A 53 1.52 -8.68 -1.73
N HIS A 54 1.33 -7.55 -2.43
CA HIS A 54 0.08 -6.80 -2.38
C HIS A 54 -0.35 -6.31 -3.77
N SER A 55 -0.88 -7.22 -4.57
CA SER A 55 -1.45 -6.90 -5.88
C SER A 55 -2.89 -7.39 -6.02
N HIS A 56 -3.65 -6.74 -6.89
CA HIS A 56 -5.07 -7.02 -7.13
C HIS A 56 -5.34 -7.19 -8.62
N GLN A 57 -5.32 -8.45 -9.11
CA GLN A 57 -5.62 -8.79 -10.48
C GLN A 57 -6.96 -9.54 -10.56
N ARG A 58 -7.91 -8.99 -11.28
CA ARG A 58 -9.24 -9.60 -11.42
C ARG A 58 -9.37 -10.45 -12.68
N ASP A 59 -8.71 -10.02 -13.75
CA ASP A 59 -8.63 -10.73 -15.01
C ASP A 59 -7.26 -11.44 -15.09
N MET A 60 -7.29 -12.75 -15.08
CA MET A 60 -6.13 -13.63 -15.22
C MET A 60 -6.29 -14.53 -16.47
N SER A 61 -6.98 -14.04 -17.49
CA SER A 61 -7.02 -14.67 -18.81
C SER A 61 -5.63 -14.73 -19.43
N PRO A 62 -5.35 -15.63 -20.37
CA PRO A 62 -4.03 -15.74 -21.00
C PRO A 62 -3.52 -14.43 -21.57
N SER A 63 -4.38 -13.61 -22.17
CA SER A 63 -3.99 -12.31 -22.71
C SER A 63 -3.69 -11.27 -21.63
N ALA A 64 -4.40 -11.29 -20.50
CA ALA A 64 -4.11 -10.43 -19.35
C ALA A 64 -2.78 -10.85 -18.69
N LEU A 65 -2.58 -12.14 -18.47
CA LEU A 65 -1.34 -12.70 -17.93
C LEU A 65 -0.13 -12.29 -18.77
N HIS A 66 -0.22 -12.41 -20.10
CA HIS A 66 0.88 -12.03 -21.00
C HIS A 66 1.29 -10.54 -20.84
N ARG A 67 0.32 -9.64 -20.72
CA ARG A 67 0.60 -8.21 -20.46
C ARG A 67 1.25 -7.99 -19.11
N ILE A 68 0.71 -8.61 -18.05
CA ILE A 68 1.24 -8.48 -16.69
C ILE A 68 2.68 -8.99 -16.62
N ILE A 69 2.97 -10.16 -17.19
CA ILE A 69 4.32 -10.74 -17.20
C ILE A 69 5.32 -9.84 -17.91
N LYS A 70 4.95 -9.24 -19.03
CA LYS A 70 5.83 -8.28 -19.71
C LYS A 70 6.22 -7.11 -18.80
N ASP A 71 5.27 -6.59 -18.05
CA ASP A 71 5.53 -5.50 -17.11
C ASP A 71 6.34 -5.98 -15.89
N MET A 72 6.04 -7.19 -15.36
CA MET A 72 6.80 -7.82 -14.27
C MET A 72 8.27 -8.00 -14.67
N ASP A 73 8.53 -8.52 -15.86
CA ASP A 73 9.90 -8.73 -16.36
C ASP A 73 10.66 -7.40 -16.52
N ALA A 74 9.99 -6.35 -17.00
CA ALA A 74 10.58 -5.02 -17.11
C ALA A 74 10.91 -4.39 -15.74
N LEU A 75 10.20 -4.77 -14.68
CA LEU A 75 10.40 -4.27 -13.32
C LEU A 75 11.37 -5.14 -12.49
N ASN A 76 11.80 -6.30 -12.98
CA ASN A 76 12.49 -7.34 -12.23
C ASN A 76 11.62 -8.00 -11.14
N GLU A 77 10.30 -8.11 -11.37
CA GLU A 77 9.37 -8.78 -10.46
C GLU A 77 9.37 -10.29 -10.71
N GLY A 78 9.88 -11.07 -9.77
CA GLY A 78 9.95 -12.53 -9.86
C GLY A 78 8.59 -13.19 -9.62
N LEU A 79 7.83 -12.71 -8.64
CA LEU A 79 6.55 -13.28 -8.26
C LEU A 79 5.57 -12.20 -7.79
N MET A 80 4.33 -12.30 -8.24
CA MET A 80 3.22 -11.46 -7.79
C MET A 80 2.25 -12.25 -6.90
N VAL A 81 1.91 -11.73 -5.73
CA VAL A 81 0.83 -12.24 -4.91
C VAL A 81 -0.47 -11.55 -5.29
N ASN A 82 -1.35 -12.29 -5.97
CA ASN A 82 -2.67 -11.80 -6.32
C ASN A 82 -3.66 -12.03 -5.16
N LEU A 83 -4.12 -10.95 -4.57
CA LEU A 83 -5.02 -10.93 -3.43
C LEU A 83 -6.51 -11.00 -3.81
N SER A 84 -6.83 -11.07 -5.09
CA SER A 84 -8.20 -11.08 -5.62
C SER A 84 -8.65 -12.44 -6.12
N GLY A 85 -8.14 -13.54 -5.52
CA GLY A 85 -8.44 -14.90 -5.93
C GLY A 85 -9.92 -15.29 -5.82
N GLY A 86 -10.63 -14.69 -4.87
CA GLY A 86 -11.98 -15.15 -4.53
C GLY A 86 -11.95 -16.48 -3.78
N SER A 87 -12.91 -17.36 -4.05
CA SER A 87 -12.99 -18.71 -3.48
C SER A 87 -13.68 -19.68 -4.44
N GLY A 88 -13.55 -20.98 -4.20
CA GLY A 88 -14.22 -22.03 -4.95
C GLY A 88 -13.87 -22.03 -6.43
N GLU A 89 -14.88 -22.10 -7.30
CA GLU A 89 -14.69 -22.22 -8.75
C GLU A 89 -13.95 -21.03 -9.36
N ARG A 90 -14.19 -19.81 -8.86
CA ARG A 90 -13.46 -18.64 -9.32
C ARG A 90 -11.96 -18.76 -9.03
N LEU A 91 -11.59 -19.20 -7.82
CA LEU A 91 -10.19 -19.44 -7.46
C LEU A 91 -9.58 -20.53 -8.33
N ARG A 92 -10.31 -21.64 -8.55
CA ARG A 92 -9.88 -22.76 -9.39
C ARG A 92 -9.55 -22.29 -10.80
N THR A 93 -10.49 -21.62 -11.47
CA THR A 93 -10.29 -21.11 -12.82
C THR A 93 -9.05 -20.20 -12.92
N MET A 94 -8.84 -19.36 -11.91
CA MET A 94 -7.69 -18.46 -11.86
C MET A 94 -6.37 -19.22 -11.71
N VAL A 95 -6.30 -20.17 -10.78
CA VAL A 95 -5.10 -20.99 -10.55
C VAL A 95 -4.78 -21.87 -11.77
N GLU A 96 -5.78 -22.46 -12.39
CA GLU A 96 -5.62 -23.25 -13.63
C GLU A 96 -5.08 -22.40 -14.78
N SER A 97 -5.61 -21.20 -14.98
CA SER A 97 -5.13 -20.28 -16.02
C SER A 97 -3.66 -19.89 -15.78
N ILE A 98 -3.30 -19.58 -14.54
CA ILE A 98 -1.93 -19.23 -14.15
C ILE A 98 -0.99 -20.42 -14.43
N ASN A 99 -1.33 -21.61 -13.93
CA ASN A 99 -0.49 -22.79 -14.06
C ASN A 99 -0.28 -23.24 -15.51
N ALA A 100 -1.30 -23.04 -16.35
CA ALA A 100 -1.23 -23.38 -17.77
C ALA A 100 -0.35 -22.40 -18.59
N ASN A 101 -0.23 -21.15 -18.16
CA ASN A 101 0.45 -20.13 -18.97
C ASN A 101 1.76 -19.65 -18.37
N TYR A 102 1.81 -19.38 -17.05
CA TYR A 102 2.97 -18.81 -16.36
C TYR A 102 3.13 -19.42 -14.96
N PRO A 103 3.43 -20.72 -14.86
CA PRO A 103 3.67 -21.37 -13.58
C PRO A 103 4.79 -20.66 -12.83
N ASN A 104 4.67 -20.60 -11.49
CA ASN A 104 5.66 -20.02 -10.58
C ASN A 104 5.82 -18.47 -10.64
N ARG A 105 5.00 -17.76 -11.45
CA ARG A 105 5.05 -16.28 -11.49
C ARG A 105 3.98 -15.61 -10.64
N PHE A 106 3.01 -16.36 -10.14
CA PHE A 106 1.91 -15.85 -9.32
C PHE A 106 1.63 -16.76 -8.13
N ALA A 107 1.37 -16.17 -6.97
CA ALA A 107 0.73 -16.81 -5.83
C ALA A 107 -0.68 -16.20 -5.67
N VAL A 108 -1.69 -17.02 -5.44
CA VAL A 108 -3.08 -16.56 -5.30
C VAL A 108 -3.51 -16.69 -3.86
N PHE A 109 -4.09 -15.64 -3.28
CA PHE A 109 -4.70 -15.67 -1.95
C PHE A 109 -6.22 -15.84 -2.09
N ALA A 110 -6.78 -16.72 -1.27
CA ALA A 110 -8.21 -16.91 -1.14
C ALA A 110 -8.87 -15.70 -0.43
N ASN A 111 -10.18 -15.59 -0.58
CA ASN A 111 -10.99 -14.61 0.14
C ASN A 111 -12.12 -15.31 0.89
N VAL A 112 -12.51 -14.79 2.05
CA VAL A 112 -13.65 -15.27 2.84
C VAL A 112 -14.86 -14.37 2.60
N ASP A 113 -16.02 -14.99 2.48
CA ASP A 113 -17.31 -14.32 2.51
C ASP A 113 -17.78 -14.18 3.96
N PHE A 114 -17.95 -12.92 4.40
CA PHE A 114 -18.44 -12.59 5.75
C PHE A 114 -19.94 -12.35 5.80
N ASP A 115 -20.67 -12.56 4.73
CA ASP A 115 -22.12 -12.51 4.75
C ASP A 115 -22.65 -13.65 5.63
N ASN A 116 -23.69 -13.37 6.38
CA ASN A 116 -24.31 -14.31 7.30
C ASN A 116 -23.48 -14.73 8.53
N VAL A 117 -22.46 -13.99 8.92
CA VAL A 117 -21.83 -14.17 10.25
C VAL A 117 -22.90 -14.00 11.33
N GLY A 118 -23.06 -15.02 12.18
CA GLY A 118 -24.14 -15.13 13.16
C GLY A 118 -25.02 -16.35 12.95
N LYS A 119 -25.03 -16.96 11.73
CA LYS A 119 -25.62 -18.30 11.56
C LYS A 119 -24.74 -19.35 12.21
N ALA A 120 -25.37 -20.34 12.84
CA ALA A 120 -24.67 -21.36 13.64
C ALA A 120 -23.60 -22.16 12.85
N ASP A 121 -23.84 -22.38 11.57
CA ASP A 121 -22.96 -23.19 10.70
C ASP A 121 -21.97 -22.35 9.85
N TRP A 122 -21.99 -21.01 10.00
CA TRP A 122 -21.19 -20.13 9.16
C TRP A 122 -19.68 -20.40 9.29
N ALA A 123 -19.16 -20.49 10.52
CA ALA A 123 -17.73 -20.69 10.75
C ALA A 123 -17.23 -22.04 10.19
N GLU A 124 -18.00 -23.10 10.40
CA GLU A 124 -17.68 -24.43 9.84
C GLU A 124 -17.61 -24.41 8.32
N LYS A 125 -18.61 -23.80 7.67
CA LYS A 125 -18.63 -23.64 6.20
C LYS A 125 -17.47 -22.79 5.69
N ALA A 126 -17.14 -21.70 6.36
CA ALA A 126 -16.04 -20.83 5.98
C ALA A 126 -14.68 -21.54 6.08
N VAL A 127 -14.46 -22.30 7.17
CA VAL A 127 -13.24 -23.10 7.37
C VAL A 127 -13.13 -24.20 6.31
N LYS A 128 -14.21 -24.95 6.08
CA LYS A 128 -14.22 -25.98 5.04
C LYS A 128 -13.90 -25.42 3.65
N ARG A 129 -14.50 -24.27 3.31
CA ARG A 129 -14.21 -23.59 2.04
C ARG A 129 -12.75 -23.18 1.95
N LEU A 130 -12.16 -22.62 3.01
CA LEU A 130 -10.75 -22.26 3.04
C LEU A 130 -9.82 -23.46 2.84
N GLU A 131 -10.13 -24.62 3.47
CA GLU A 131 -9.39 -25.86 3.26
C GLU A 131 -9.45 -26.34 1.80
N GLU A 132 -10.63 -26.24 1.18
CA GLU A 132 -10.83 -26.57 -0.24
C GLU A 132 -10.02 -25.61 -1.13
N ASP A 133 -10.05 -24.30 -0.83
CA ASP A 133 -9.33 -23.29 -1.59
C ASP A 133 -7.80 -23.48 -1.51
N VAL A 134 -7.27 -23.88 -0.35
CA VAL A 134 -5.85 -24.23 -0.20
C VAL A 134 -5.50 -25.49 -1.01
N LYS A 135 -6.37 -26.50 -1.04
CA LYS A 135 -6.18 -27.70 -1.89
C LYS A 135 -6.22 -27.36 -3.38
N ILE A 136 -6.98 -26.36 -3.79
CA ILE A 136 -6.99 -25.83 -5.18
C ILE A 136 -5.66 -25.17 -5.51
N GLY A 137 -4.98 -24.56 -4.54
CA GLY A 137 -3.67 -23.90 -4.74
C GLY A 137 -3.55 -22.51 -4.13
N ALA A 138 -4.50 -22.07 -3.30
CA ALA A 138 -4.34 -20.82 -2.57
C ALA A 138 -3.13 -20.89 -1.63
N LYS A 139 -2.31 -19.84 -1.63
CA LYS A 139 -1.06 -19.73 -0.86
C LYS A 139 -1.21 -18.87 0.40
N GLY A 140 -2.38 -18.30 0.62
CA GLY A 140 -2.69 -17.44 1.77
C GLY A 140 -4.14 -16.98 1.75
N LEU A 141 -4.50 -16.18 2.73
CA LEU A 141 -5.82 -15.59 2.89
C LEU A 141 -5.74 -14.06 2.83
N LYS A 142 -6.57 -13.42 2.02
CA LYS A 142 -6.73 -11.95 2.01
C LYS A 142 -7.99 -11.52 2.71
N ILE A 143 -7.83 -10.61 3.64
CA ILE A 143 -8.91 -9.88 4.29
C ILE A 143 -8.91 -8.43 3.84
N TYR A 144 -10.04 -8.00 3.27
CA TYR A 144 -10.24 -6.61 2.86
C TYR A 144 -10.71 -5.74 4.03
N LYS A 145 -10.44 -4.44 3.96
CA LYS A 145 -10.88 -3.47 4.96
C LYS A 145 -12.39 -3.37 5.18
N SER A 146 -13.18 -4.04 4.35
CA SER A 146 -14.62 -4.19 4.58
C SER A 146 -14.92 -4.89 5.90
N LEU A 147 -14.07 -5.82 6.36
CA LEU A 147 -14.08 -6.29 7.73
C LEU A 147 -13.63 -5.15 8.66
N GLY A 148 -14.41 -4.89 9.69
CA GLY A 148 -14.23 -3.74 10.58
C GLY A 148 -14.84 -2.42 10.06
N LEU A 149 -15.00 -2.23 8.72
CA LEU A 149 -15.58 -1.00 8.18
C LEU A 149 -17.03 -1.13 7.68
N ARG A 150 -17.41 -2.26 7.10
CA ARG A 150 -18.68 -2.38 6.36
C ARG A 150 -19.51 -3.61 6.71
N TYR A 151 -18.83 -4.74 6.91
CA TYR A 151 -19.55 -5.98 7.20
C TYR A 151 -20.32 -5.88 8.50
N LYS A 152 -21.51 -6.44 8.47
CA LYS A 152 -22.43 -6.56 9.61
C LYS A 152 -22.80 -8.02 9.78
N ASP A 153 -23.08 -8.39 11.02
CA ASP A 153 -23.61 -9.71 11.34
C ASP A 153 -25.12 -9.80 11.02
N THR A 154 -25.71 -10.96 11.30
CA THR A 154 -27.14 -11.21 11.09
C THR A 154 -28.05 -10.29 11.89
N ASP A 155 -27.55 -9.67 12.96
CA ASP A 155 -28.28 -8.71 13.80
C ASP A 155 -28.10 -7.26 13.33
N GLY A 156 -27.37 -7.05 12.22
CA GLY A 156 -27.09 -5.74 11.66
C GLY A 156 -26.01 -4.95 12.41
N LYS A 157 -25.29 -5.56 13.36
CA LYS A 157 -24.17 -4.94 14.08
C LYS A 157 -22.89 -5.00 13.26
N ARG A 158 -22.04 -3.95 13.37
CA ARG A 158 -20.72 -3.93 12.76
C ARG A 158 -19.93 -5.16 13.21
N LEU A 159 -19.37 -5.88 12.24
CA LEU A 159 -18.51 -7.01 12.51
C LEU A 159 -17.12 -6.49 12.91
N ALA A 160 -16.71 -6.75 14.15
CA ALA A 160 -15.39 -6.43 14.65
C ALA A 160 -14.33 -7.39 14.06
N ILE A 161 -13.08 -6.94 13.95
CA ILE A 161 -12.00 -7.78 13.40
C ILE A 161 -11.65 -8.93 14.35
N ASP A 162 -11.78 -8.71 15.66
CA ASP A 162 -11.53 -9.69 16.72
C ASP A 162 -12.80 -10.41 17.19
N ASP A 163 -13.87 -10.38 16.42
CA ASP A 163 -15.08 -11.12 16.73
C ASP A 163 -14.77 -12.62 16.86
N SER A 164 -15.12 -13.21 18.00
CA SER A 164 -14.77 -14.61 18.31
C SER A 164 -15.37 -15.64 17.34
N ARG A 165 -16.43 -15.28 16.62
CA ARG A 165 -17.03 -16.11 15.56
C ARG A 165 -16.08 -16.30 14.38
N LEU A 166 -15.08 -15.41 14.20
CA LEU A 166 -14.07 -15.47 13.16
C LEU A 166 -12.82 -16.28 13.55
N ASP A 167 -12.62 -16.55 14.85
CA ASP A 167 -11.45 -17.27 15.37
C ASP A 167 -11.13 -18.59 14.64
N PRO A 168 -12.13 -19.43 14.27
CA PRO A 168 -11.85 -20.69 13.57
C PRO A 168 -11.13 -20.47 12.23
N ILE A 169 -11.35 -19.36 11.53
CA ILE A 169 -10.66 -19.03 10.27
C ILE A 169 -9.19 -18.72 10.53
N TRP A 170 -8.93 -17.86 11.53
CA TRP A 170 -7.56 -17.50 11.87
C TRP A 170 -6.75 -18.71 12.35
N ALA A 171 -7.33 -19.50 13.25
CA ALA A 171 -6.73 -20.75 13.72
C ALA A 171 -6.41 -21.72 12.55
N LYS A 172 -7.35 -21.88 11.61
CA LYS A 172 -7.17 -22.74 10.46
C LYS A 172 -6.04 -22.27 9.54
N CYS A 173 -5.85 -20.98 9.33
CA CYS A 173 -4.70 -20.46 8.60
C CYS A 173 -3.37 -20.88 9.24
N GLY A 174 -3.28 -20.82 10.57
CA GLY A 174 -2.11 -21.32 11.31
C GLY A 174 -1.88 -22.82 11.19
N GLU A 175 -2.96 -23.63 11.24
CA GLU A 175 -2.90 -25.09 11.04
C GLU A 175 -2.43 -25.45 9.61
N LEU A 176 -2.90 -24.71 8.61
CA LEU A 176 -2.53 -24.91 7.21
C LEU A 176 -1.16 -24.29 6.85
N GLY A 177 -0.54 -23.55 7.77
CA GLY A 177 0.74 -22.88 7.54
C GLY A 177 0.68 -21.78 6.48
N ILE A 178 -0.49 -21.16 6.26
CA ILE A 178 -0.67 -20.09 5.28
C ILE A 178 -0.75 -18.72 5.95
N PRO A 179 -0.15 -17.65 5.38
CA PRO A 179 -0.24 -16.31 5.92
C PRO A 179 -1.61 -15.67 5.66
N VAL A 180 -1.96 -14.71 6.52
CA VAL A 180 -3.14 -13.85 6.34
C VAL A 180 -2.68 -12.44 6.05
N LEU A 181 -2.94 -11.91 4.84
CA LEU A 181 -2.74 -10.49 4.55
C LEU A 181 -4.04 -9.74 4.83
N ILE A 182 -3.99 -8.86 5.82
CA ILE A 182 -5.15 -8.08 6.26
C ILE A 182 -4.95 -6.59 6.03
N HIS A 183 -5.95 -5.95 5.43
CA HIS A 183 -6.10 -4.51 5.36
C HIS A 183 -7.21 -4.10 6.32
N ALA A 184 -6.83 -3.51 7.46
CA ALA A 184 -7.78 -2.91 8.40
C ALA A 184 -7.76 -1.38 8.28
N ALA A 185 -8.88 -0.73 8.55
CA ALA A 185 -9.04 0.73 8.56
C ALA A 185 -8.60 1.45 7.25
N ASP A 186 -8.30 2.72 7.37
CA ASP A 186 -7.72 3.66 6.39
C ASP A 186 -6.75 4.57 7.17
N PRO A 187 -5.97 5.48 6.55
CA PRO A 187 -5.12 6.45 7.27
C PRO A 187 -5.90 7.19 8.36
N LYS A 188 -5.28 7.39 9.53
CA LYS A 188 -5.91 8.08 10.65
C LYS A 188 -6.49 9.45 10.28
N SER A 189 -5.81 10.20 9.42
CA SER A 189 -6.25 11.48 8.91
C SER A 189 -7.62 11.47 8.22
N PHE A 190 -8.13 10.27 7.84
CA PHE A 190 -9.50 10.15 7.31
C PHE A 190 -10.57 10.30 8.42
N TRP A 191 -10.20 10.15 9.68
CA TRP A 191 -11.06 10.44 10.85
C TRP A 191 -10.88 11.87 11.37
N ASP A 192 -9.71 12.49 11.12
CA ASP A 192 -9.40 13.82 11.63
C ASP A 192 -10.26 14.92 10.96
N PRO A 193 -10.48 16.08 11.60
CA PRO A 193 -11.24 17.18 11.03
C PRO A 193 -10.75 17.59 9.64
N MET A 194 -11.67 18.07 8.80
CA MET A 194 -11.36 18.61 7.47
C MET A 194 -10.99 20.10 7.58
N ASN A 195 -9.82 20.38 8.13
CA ASN A 195 -9.28 21.72 8.31
C ASN A 195 -7.84 21.82 7.78
N GLY A 196 -7.16 22.95 8.00
CA GLY A 196 -5.80 23.19 7.53
C GLY A 196 -4.73 22.30 8.16
N ASP A 197 -5.03 21.61 9.27
CA ASP A 197 -4.09 20.70 9.95
C ASP A 197 -4.13 19.28 9.41
N ASN A 198 -5.11 18.95 8.56
CA ASN A 198 -5.25 17.62 7.99
C ASN A 198 -4.32 17.44 6.79
N GLU A 199 -3.23 16.70 6.95
CA GLU A 199 -2.24 16.50 5.87
C GLU A 199 -2.80 15.78 4.63
N ARG A 200 -3.96 15.12 4.73
CA ARG A 200 -4.67 14.47 3.63
C ARG A 200 -5.91 15.23 3.18
N TRP A 201 -5.99 16.52 3.52
CA TRP A 201 -7.12 17.37 3.18
C TRP A 201 -7.42 17.35 1.67
N LEU A 202 -6.40 17.48 0.82
CA LEU A 202 -6.56 17.48 -0.64
C LEU A 202 -7.13 16.14 -1.14
N GLU A 203 -6.63 15.02 -0.64
CA GLU A 203 -7.16 13.70 -0.95
C GLU A 203 -8.63 13.57 -0.57
N LEU A 204 -9.00 14.02 0.61
CA LEU A 204 -10.38 13.95 1.10
C LEU A 204 -11.31 14.94 0.38
N LYS A 205 -10.82 16.12 0.01
CA LYS A 205 -11.54 17.07 -0.83
C LYS A 205 -11.88 16.47 -2.20
N THR A 206 -10.91 15.82 -2.84
CA THR A 206 -11.09 15.22 -4.17
C THR A 206 -11.76 13.83 -4.11
N ARG A 207 -11.78 13.19 -2.95
CA ARG A 207 -12.33 11.84 -2.69
C ARG A 207 -13.19 11.81 -1.42
N PRO A 208 -14.28 12.59 -1.31
CA PRO A 208 -15.02 12.78 -0.06
C PRO A 208 -15.60 11.49 0.54
N ARG A 209 -15.83 10.46 -0.29
CA ARG A 209 -16.28 9.14 0.18
C ARG A 209 -15.26 8.41 1.06
N ARG A 210 -14.00 8.88 1.12
CA ARG A 210 -12.95 8.31 1.99
C ARG A 210 -13.04 8.82 3.42
N LYS A 211 -13.69 9.95 3.68
CA LYS A 211 -13.86 10.49 5.03
C LYS A 211 -14.58 9.50 5.95
N ARG A 212 -14.10 9.41 7.19
CA ARG A 212 -14.61 8.56 8.26
C ARG A 212 -14.95 9.41 9.49
N SER A 213 -15.60 8.78 10.48
CA SER A 213 -15.84 9.38 11.79
C SER A 213 -15.90 8.31 12.88
N ASP A 214 -15.87 8.71 14.13
CA ASP A 214 -15.93 7.79 15.28
C ASP A 214 -17.27 7.04 15.39
N THR A 215 -18.29 7.53 14.71
CA THR A 215 -19.63 6.89 14.68
C THR A 215 -19.91 6.17 13.36
N ASN A 216 -19.01 6.30 12.34
CA ASN A 216 -19.18 5.66 11.06
C ASN A 216 -17.81 5.38 10.39
N PRO A 217 -17.30 4.15 10.49
CA PRO A 217 -17.94 2.95 11.09
C PRO A 217 -17.74 2.80 12.60
N ALA A 218 -16.64 3.30 13.16
CA ALA A 218 -16.20 3.25 14.54
C ALA A 218 -14.97 4.14 14.72
N PRO A 219 -14.51 4.45 15.96
CA PRO A 219 -13.23 5.12 16.19
C PRO A 219 -12.08 4.39 15.53
N TRP A 220 -11.13 5.14 14.92
CA TRP A 220 -9.98 4.56 14.25
C TRP A 220 -9.19 3.61 15.15
N GLN A 221 -8.87 4.07 16.37
CA GLN A 221 -8.09 3.29 17.33
C GLN A 221 -8.77 1.99 17.70
N GLN A 222 -10.11 1.98 17.83
CA GLN A 222 -10.87 0.76 18.13
C GLN A 222 -10.64 -0.30 17.03
N ILE A 223 -10.71 0.08 15.76
CA ILE A 223 -10.56 -0.86 14.63
C ILE A 223 -9.12 -1.42 14.60
N ILE A 224 -8.14 -0.57 14.86
CA ILE A 224 -6.74 -0.97 14.91
C ILE A 224 -6.47 -1.90 16.11
N ASP A 225 -7.02 -1.60 17.26
CA ASP A 225 -6.87 -2.45 18.47
C ASP A 225 -7.56 -3.82 18.30
N GLU A 226 -8.71 -3.88 17.63
CA GLU A 226 -9.37 -5.13 17.25
C GLU A 226 -8.42 -6.02 16.43
N GLN A 227 -7.75 -5.45 15.43
CA GLN A 227 -6.76 -6.18 14.63
C GLN A 227 -5.59 -6.71 15.47
N HIS A 228 -5.02 -5.88 16.34
CA HIS A 228 -3.88 -6.29 17.16
C HIS A 228 -4.26 -7.32 18.22
N ARG A 229 -5.47 -7.24 18.82
CA ARG A 229 -5.98 -8.28 19.73
C ARG A 229 -6.13 -9.61 18.99
N MET A 230 -6.65 -9.59 17.76
CA MET A 230 -6.79 -10.79 16.94
C MET A 230 -5.42 -11.40 16.62
N PHE A 231 -4.40 -10.62 16.27
CA PHE A 231 -3.04 -11.13 16.04
C PHE A 231 -2.45 -11.81 17.28
N LYS A 232 -2.57 -11.17 18.44
CA LYS A 232 -2.10 -11.72 19.72
C LYS A 232 -2.81 -13.00 20.12
N LYS A 233 -4.11 -13.12 19.79
CA LYS A 233 -4.95 -14.30 20.08
C LYS A 233 -4.56 -15.51 19.24
N HIS A 234 -3.99 -15.31 18.05
CA HIS A 234 -3.64 -16.36 17.09
C HIS A 234 -2.14 -16.42 16.79
N PRO A 235 -1.28 -16.74 17.77
CA PRO A 235 0.18 -16.65 17.63
C PRO A 235 0.78 -17.67 16.65
N LYS A 236 0.02 -18.71 16.26
CA LYS A 236 0.46 -19.71 15.25
C LYS A 236 0.21 -19.25 13.81
N THR A 237 -0.51 -18.15 13.61
CA THR A 237 -0.85 -17.61 12.31
C THR A 237 0.02 -16.39 12.02
N ASN A 238 0.72 -16.38 10.89
CA ASN A 238 1.47 -15.21 10.45
C ASN A 238 0.54 -14.21 9.79
N PHE A 239 0.55 -12.96 10.28
CA PHE A 239 -0.25 -11.88 9.73
C PHE A 239 0.62 -10.88 9.00
N ILE A 240 0.26 -10.56 7.76
CA ILE A 240 0.86 -9.46 6.99
C ILE A 240 -0.07 -8.26 7.13
N ASN A 241 0.34 -7.30 7.95
CA ASN A 241 -0.40 -6.06 8.19
C ASN A 241 -0.16 -5.10 7.02
N ALA A 242 -1.16 -4.98 6.14
CA ALA A 242 -1.06 -4.13 4.96
C ALA A 242 -0.85 -2.66 5.34
N HIS A 243 -0.13 -1.93 4.49
CA HIS A 243 0.10 -0.49 4.68
C HIS A 243 0.79 -0.16 6.01
N MET A 244 1.65 -1.06 6.50
CA MET A 244 2.30 -0.95 7.82
C MET A 244 1.29 -0.69 8.95
N GLY A 245 0.07 -1.22 8.82
CA GLY A 245 -1.03 -1.02 9.77
C GLY A 245 -1.45 0.44 9.94
N TRP A 246 -1.16 1.28 8.96
CA TRP A 246 -1.33 2.74 8.99
C TRP A 246 -0.49 3.46 10.05
N TYR A 247 0.61 2.82 10.52
CA TYR A 247 1.59 3.44 11.42
C TYR A 247 2.89 3.86 10.72
N ALA A 248 2.91 3.93 9.38
CA ALA A 248 4.08 4.43 8.67
C ALA A 248 4.42 5.89 9.02
N ASN A 249 3.47 6.65 9.54
CA ASN A 249 3.66 7.99 10.10
C ASN A 249 4.14 8.01 11.57
N ASN A 250 4.20 6.84 12.22
CA ASN A 250 4.67 6.69 13.61
C ASN A 250 5.43 5.35 13.76
N LEU A 251 6.64 5.31 13.18
CA LEU A 251 7.46 4.10 13.14
C LEU A 251 7.91 3.63 14.52
N GLY A 252 8.05 4.54 15.49
CA GLY A 252 8.33 4.17 16.88
C GLY A 252 7.23 3.29 17.47
N ARG A 253 5.97 3.73 17.35
CA ARG A 253 4.83 2.92 17.80
C ARG A 253 4.68 1.62 17.03
N LEU A 254 4.95 1.63 15.73
CA LEU A 254 4.93 0.40 14.93
C LEU A 254 5.98 -0.60 15.42
N GLY A 255 7.19 -0.14 15.75
CA GLY A 255 8.24 -0.98 16.30
C GLY A 255 7.83 -1.65 17.61
N GLU A 256 7.29 -0.87 18.57
CA GLU A 256 6.75 -1.41 19.83
C GLU A 256 5.69 -2.51 19.57
N LEU A 257 4.79 -2.27 18.63
CA LEU A 257 3.76 -3.26 18.26
C LEU A 257 4.36 -4.52 17.62
N MET A 258 5.39 -4.38 16.80
CA MET A 258 6.09 -5.53 16.23
C MET A 258 6.84 -6.33 17.29
N ASP A 259 7.37 -5.69 18.34
CA ASP A 259 8.00 -6.38 19.46
C ASP A 259 6.95 -7.12 20.32
N GLU A 260 5.78 -6.52 20.53
CA GLU A 260 4.67 -7.13 21.25
C GLU A 260 3.99 -8.28 20.51
N ILE A 261 4.06 -8.30 19.16
CA ILE A 261 3.32 -9.21 18.28
C ILE A 261 4.31 -9.90 17.31
N PRO A 262 4.98 -10.98 17.74
CA PRO A 262 6.05 -11.63 16.96
C PRO A 262 5.59 -12.21 15.62
N ASN A 263 4.33 -12.58 15.50
CA ASN A 263 3.72 -13.14 14.28
C ASN A 263 3.15 -12.07 13.33
N MET A 264 3.44 -10.78 13.59
CA MET A 264 3.07 -9.67 12.72
C MET A 264 4.23 -9.30 11.79
N TYR A 265 3.98 -9.34 10.50
CA TYR A 265 4.77 -8.78 9.41
C TYR A 265 4.08 -7.53 8.87
N VAL A 266 4.81 -6.66 8.19
CA VAL A 266 4.26 -5.42 7.64
C VAL A 266 4.57 -5.29 6.15
N GLY A 267 3.57 -4.89 5.36
CA GLY A 267 3.72 -4.60 3.94
C GLY A 267 3.77 -3.10 3.68
N ILE A 268 4.69 -2.65 2.83
CA ILE A 268 4.90 -1.22 2.53
C ILE A 268 3.96 -0.65 1.46
N GLY A 269 3.01 -1.42 0.98
CA GLY A 269 2.07 -0.96 -0.06
C GLY A 269 1.38 0.34 0.32
N ALA A 270 1.32 1.27 -0.62
CA ALA A 270 0.63 2.56 -0.52
C ALA A 270 1.09 3.52 0.62
N VAL A 271 2.23 3.25 1.27
CA VAL A 271 2.79 4.13 2.34
C VAL A 271 4.20 4.64 2.03
N ILE A 272 4.63 4.54 0.78
CA ILE A 272 5.96 4.97 0.37
C ILE A 272 6.20 6.48 0.61
N ALA A 273 5.15 7.29 0.57
CA ALA A 273 5.25 8.71 0.84
C ALA A 273 5.55 9.02 2.31
N GLU A 274 4.99 8.26 3.23
CA GLU A 274 5.28 8.38 4.65
C GLU A 274 6.75 8.01 4.93
N LEU A 275 7.24 6.94 4.30
CA LEU A 275 8.63 6.49 4.44
C LEU A 275 9.61 7.50 3.83
N GLY A 276 9.40 7.92 2.58
CA GLY A 276 10.27 8.86 1.88
C GLY A 276 10.30 10.28 2.47
N ARG A 277 9.31 10.66 3.30
CA ARG A 277 9.30 11.96 4.02
C ARG A 277 10.08 11.95 5.34
N GLN A 278 10.50 10.78 5.82
CA GLN A 278 11.25 10.61 7.07
C GLN A 278 12.45 9.64 6.88
N PRO A 279 13.36 9.89 5.91
CA PRO A 279 14.33 8.89 5.48
C PRO A 279 15.19 8.35 6.62
N LYS A 280 15.73 9.19 7.50
CA LYS A 280 16.58 8.75 8.63
C LYS A 280 15.84 7.81 9.58
N ASN A 281 14.62 8.16 9.96
CA ASN A 281 13.79 7.33 10.84
C ASN A 281 13.37 6.03 10.17
N ALA A 282 13.02 6.11 8.87
CA ALA A 282 12.64 4.94 8.08
C ALA A 282 13.83 3.99 7.90
N THR A 283 15.03 4.47 7.56
CA THR A 283 16.23 3.62 7.44
C THR A 283 16.50 2.86 8.74
N THR A 284 16.52 3.55 9.88
CA THR A 284 16.69 2.89 11.19
C THR A 284 15.62 1.85 11.48
N PHE A 285 14.36 2.14 11.12
CA PHE A 285 13.25 1.18 11.27
C PHE A 285 13.46 -0.06 10.39
N PHE A 286 13.85 0.12 9.12
CA PHE A 286 14.10 -0.98 8.21
C PHE A 286 15.27 -1.85 8.69
N GLU A 287 16.35 -1.26 9.19
CA GLU A 287 17.48 -2.00 9.76
C GLU A 287 17.07 -2.84 10.98
N ASN A 288 16.30 -2.27 11.91
CA ASN A 288 15.86 -2.95 13.13
C ASN A 288 14.85 -4.07 12.88
N TYR A 289 13.94 -3.90 11.90
CA TYR A 289 12.83 -4.82 11.62
C TYR A 289 12.94 -5.52 10.27
N GLN A 290 14.13 -5.53 9.66
CA GLN A 290 14.40 -6.02 8.30
C GLN A 290 13.86 -7.42 7.99
N ASP A 291 13.69 -8.28 9.00
CA ASP A 291 13.25 -9.67 8.84
C ASP A 291 11.71 -9.81 8.79
N ARG A 292 10.97 -8.71 8.99
CA ARG A 292 9.50 -8.72 9.04
C ARG A 292 8.85 -7.64 8.18
N ILE A 293 9.60 -7.01 7.28
CA ILE A 293 9.11 -6.03 6.31
C ILE A 293 9.04 -6.69 4.93
N LEU A 294 7.95 -6.46 4.21
CA LEU A 294 7.65 -7.06 2.92
C LEU A 294 7.40 -5.98 1.87
N PHE A 295 7.96 -6.16 0.68
CA PHE A 295 7.62 -5.31 -0.46
C PHE A 295 6.19 -5.57 -0.91
N GLY A 296 5.46 -4.51 -1.24
CA GLY A 296 4.13 -4.57 -1.82
C GLY A 296 3.73 -3.20 -2.35
N LYS A 297 2.90 -3.17 -3.41
CA LYS A 297 2.54 -1.91 -4.07
C LYS A 297 1.07 -1.52 -3.88
N ASP A 298 0.16 -2.48 -3.74
CA ASP A 298 -1.31 -2.37 -3.63
C ASP A 298 -1.98 -2.25 -5.01
N SER A 299 -1.80 -1.16 -5.72
CA SER A 299 -2.40 -0.96 -7.04
C SER A 299 -1.43 -1.28 -8.17
N TRP A 300 -1.84 -2.13 -9.12
CA TRP A 300 -1.03 -2.43 -10.29
C TRP A 300 -0.98 -1.25 -11.26
N ARG A 301 0.14 -0.54 -11.22
CA ARG A 301 0.50 0.55 -12.12
C ARG A 301 2.01 0.49 -12.31
N PRO A 302 2.49 -0.18 -13.36
CA PRO A 302 3.92 -0.43 -13.59
C PRO A 302 4.76 0.86 -13.56
N GLU A 303 4.22 1.96 -14.08
CA GLU A 303 4.88 3.27 -14.11
C GLU A 303 5.13 3.90 -12.73
N GLU A 304 4.51 3.40 -11.68
CA GLU A 304 4.68 3.92 -10.32
C GLU A 304 5.73 3.16 -9.51
N PHE A 305 6.11 1.93 -9.90
CA PHE A 305 7.09 1.11 -9.18
C PHE A 305 8.48 1.74 -9.10
N PRO A 306 9.01 2.39 -10.15
CA PRO A 306 10.30 3.06 -10.07
C PRO A 306 10.44 4.05 -8.91
N THR A 307 9.34 4.68 -8.49
CA THR A 307 9.35 5.55 -7.32
C THR A 307 9.61 4.79 -6.02
N TYR A 308 9.06 3.56 -5.88
CA TYR A 308 9.33 2.70 -4.73
C TYR A 308 10.80 2.28 -4.70
N PHE A 309 11.34 1.85 -5.83
CA PHE A 309 12.75 1.47 -5.94
C PHE A 309 13.67 2.66 -5.64
N ARG A 310 13.37 3.84 -6.19
CA ARG A 310 14.13 5.06 -5.92
C ARG A 310 14.15 5.40 -4.42
N VAL A 311 13.02 5.29 -3.73
CA VAL A 311 12.97 5.52 -2.27
C VAL A 311 13.79 4.48 -1.52
N LEU A 312 13.73 3.20 -1.87
CA LEU A 312 14.38 2.14 -1.11
C LEU A 312 15.89 2.04 -1.40
N GLU A 313 16.30 2.24 -2.66
CA GLU A 313 17.64 1.89 -3.16
C GLU A 313 18.61 3.06 -3.22
N THR A 314 18.11 4.32 -3.29
CA THR A 314 18.96 5.50 -3.49
C THR A 314 18.96 6.40 -2.26
N ASP A 315 19.89 7.34 -2.24
CA ASP A 315 19.98 8.46 -1.31
C ASP A 315 19.54 9.80 -1.95
N ASP A 316 18.76 9.72 -3.04
CA ASP A 316 18.26 10.89 -3.75
C ASP A 316 17.46 11.82 -2.85
N GLU A 317 17.60 13.13 -3.09
CA GLU A 317 16.97 14.15 -2.27
C GLU A 317 15.84 14.87 -3.00
N TYR A 318 14.79 15.19 -2.26
CA TYR A 318 13.74 16.16 -2.61
C TYR A 318 13.10 15.93 -3.97
N PHE A 319 12.66 14.70 -4.27
CA PHE A 319 11.92 14.39 -5.49
C PHE A 319 10.41 14.26 -5.25
N PRO A 320 9.57 14.58 -6.23
CA PRO A 320 8.13 14.67 -6.03
C PRO A 320 7.47 13.31 -5.81
N TYR A 321 6.47 13.27 -4.93
CA TYR A 321 5.54 12.15 -4.82
C TYR A 321 4.59 12.12 -6.03
N TYR A 322 4.39 10.95 -6.61
CA TYR A 322 3.64 10.78 -7.86
C TYR A 322 2.11 10.94 -7.73
N LYS A 323 1.54 10.75 -6.52
CA LYS A 323 0.09 10.90 -6.28
C LYS A 323 -0.23 12.32 -5.80
N LYS A 324 -0.12 13.30 -6.68
CA LYS A 324 -0.36 14.73 -6.36
C LYS A 324 -1.74 15.00 -5.76
N TYR A 325 -2.75 14.20 -6.06
CA TYR A 325 -4.09 14.32 -5.48
C TYR A 325 -4.16 13.93 -3.99
N HIS A 326 -3.11 13.32 -3.44
CA HIS A 326 -2.99 13.10 -2.00
C HIS A 326 -2.48 14.38 -1.32
N ALA A 327 -1.32 14.86 -1.78
CA ALA A 327 -0.66 16.08 -1.34
C ALA A 327 0.55 16.36 -2.25
N PHE A 328 1.07 17.57 -2.22
CA PHE A 328 2.28 17.98 -2.97
C PHE A 328 3.54 17.67 -2.13
N TRP A 329 3.71 16.39 -1.78
CA TRP A 329 4.84 15.95 -0.98
C TRP A 329 6.11 15.77 -1.81
N SER A 330 7.26 16.07 -1.20
CA SER A 330 8.57 15.68 -1.69
C SER A 330 9.12 14.56 -0.80
N MET A 331 9.87 13.66 -1.43
CA MET A 331 10.43 12.46 -0.82
C MET A 331 11.95 12.45 -0.94
N TYR A 332 12.55 11.55 -0.18
CA TYR A 332 13.98 11.27 -0.14
C TYR A 332 14.22 9.77 -0.21
N GLY A 333 15.37 9.37 -0.73
CA GLY A 333 15.81 7.99 -0.70
C GLY A 333 16.25 7.57 0.71
N LEU A 334 16.14 6.27 0.99
CA LEU A 334 16.57 5.64 2.24
C LEU A 334 17.99 5.07 2.16
N GLY A 335 18.50 4.79 0.96
CA GLY A 335 19.81 4.20 0.76
C GLY A 335 19.99 2.87 1.49
N LEU A 336 18.98 1.98 1.44
CA LEU A 336 19.02 0.71 2.16
C LEU A 336 20.15 -0.17 1.64
N SER A 337 20.83 -0.87 2.57
CA SER A 337 21.87 -1.83 2.21
C SER A 337 21.31 -3.00 1.39
N ASP A 338 22.18 -3.65 0.60
CA ASP A 338 21.79 -4.80 -0.22
C ASP A 338 21.22 -5.95 0.61
N GLU A 339 21.71 -6.14 1.84
CA GLU A 339 21.20 -7.14 2.76
C GLU A 339 19.74 -6.84 3.15
N VAL A 340 19.44 -5.61 3.53
CA VAL A 340 18.08 -5.18 3.88
C VAL A 340 17.16 -5.24 2.66
N LEU A 341 17.63 -4.77 1.49
CA LEU A 341 16.86 -4.82 0.24
C LEU A 341 16.47 -6.25 -0.12
N LYS A 342 17.39 -7.21 -0.09
CA LYS A 342 17.11 -8.62 -0.38
C LYS A 342 16.05 -9.20 0.58
N LYS A 343 16.11 -8.86 1.87
CA LYS A 343 15.11 -9.31 2.84
C LYS A 343 13.73 -8.74 2.53
N VAL A 344 13.64 -7.44 2.28
CA VAL A 344 12.39 -6.74 1.99
C VAL A 344 11.81 -7.19 0.64
N TYR A 345 12.65 -7.34 -0.38
CA TYR A 345 12.20 -7.66 -1.72
C TYR A 345 11.73 -9.10 -1.86
N TYR A 346 12.43 -10.09 -1.30
CA TYR A 346 12.04 -11.48 -1.53
C TYR A 346 12.25 -12.44 -0.36
N LYS A 347 13.35 -12.34 0.42
CA LYS A 347 13.67 -13.37 1.43
C LYS A 347 12.57 -13.54 2.47
N ASN A 348 11.98 -12.44 2.95
CA ASN A 348 10.90 -12.50 3.93
C ASN A 348 9.61 -13.10 3.35
N ALA A 349 9.26 -12.73 2.13
CA ALA A 349 8.08 -13.27 1.46
C ALA A 349 8.22 -14.78 1.19
N LEU A 350 9.40 -15.24 0.76
CA LEU A 350 9.68 -16.67 0.55
C LEU A 350 9.53 -17.50 1.84
N LYS A 351 9.87 -16.94 3.01
CA LYS A 351 9.67 -17.61 4.30
C LYS A 351 8.19 -17.82 4.65
N LEU A 352 7.32 -16.93 4.18
CA LEU A 352 5.89 -16.92 4.52
C LEU A 352 5.02 -17.68 3.52
N LEU A 353 5.43 -17.74 2.25
CA LEU A 353 4.61 -18.30 1.18
C LEU A 353 4.90 -19.78 0.97
N PRO A 354 3.98 -20.68 1.34
CA PRO A 354 4.24 -22.13 1.27
C PRO A 354 4.33 -22.62 -0.17
N GLY A 355 5.40 -23.39 -0.47
CA GLY A 355 5.58 -24.07 -1.75
C GLY A 355 5.65 -23.14 -2.97
N VAL A 356 6.19 -21.95 -2.79
CA VAL A 356 6.56 -21.05 -3.88
C VAL A 356 7.94 -21.46 -4.40
N ASP A 357 8.09 -21.46 -5.73
CA ASP A 357 9.37 -21.72 -6.38
C ASP A 357 10.33 -20.55 -6.14
N SER A 358 11.45 -20.83 -5.51
CA SER A 358 12.48 -19.85 -5.21
C SER A 358 13.58 -19.74 -6.27
N SER A 359 13.51 -20.52 -7.36
CA SER A 359 14.56 -20.61 -8.37
C SER A 359 14.88 -19.28 -9.09
N MET A 360 13.93 -18.36 -9.12
CA MET A 360 14.10 -17.01 -9.68
C MET A 360 14.82 -16.03 -8.75
N PHE A 361 15.09 -16.40 -7.52
CA PHE A 361 15.67 -15.54 -6.51
C PHE A 361 17.09 -15.98 -6.15
N PRO A 362 18.03 -15.04 -5.93
CA PRO A 362 19.37 -15.38 -5.47
C PRO A 362 19.36 -16.20 -4.17
N THR A 363 20.28 -17.20 -4.09
CA THR A 363 20.38 -18.13 -2.95
C THR A 363 21.38 -17.71 -1.88
N ASP A 364 22.06 -16.59 -2.04
CA ASP A 364 23.10 -16.07 -1.17
C ASP A 364 22.60 -15.47 0.15
#